data_b39fb9a1f4a578ada76875dc20181c2c
#
_entry.id   b39fb9a1f4a578ada76875dc20181c2c
#
_cell.length_a   1.000
_cell.length_b   1.000
_cell.length_c   1.000
_cell.angle_alpha   90.00
_cell.angle_beta   90.00
_cell.angle_gamma   90.00
#
_symmetry.space_group_name_H-M   'P 1'
#
loop_
_entity.id
_entity.type
_entity.pdbx_description
1 polymer ?
#
loop_
_entity_poly.entity_id
_entity_poly.type
_entity_poly.pdbx_seq_one_letter_code
_entity_poly.pdbx_strand_id
1 'polypeptide(L)'
;MQRQQRQYFYTDFSSNSHCTLHIANCSLIGSGGNTFIQISAVKIIAHCSLHIDKWGGILTDRAVLWIWLQDCISFANAKTRAMFEFFEKPEDIVTSDEETLRNSGLFSKHAIYKILQKDFRYAKKVYTDCMNGGYGILTLFDSRYPRKLKELADCPLLLYVEGEMPDLEENYCTAIVGSRKATADSKKYAFDIAAGLALNDVIVVSGGAEGVDTAAHKGSLSCGGKTVCVMGCGLDHNYLMKNKPMRNEIAKSGAVISEYPPYMSSQRHTFVHRNRIIAGISDCTLVVQAGASSGALKTSDKAFELKRKVFFIEECKYDERFAGSNALKEQGAEAVISHADILDWYEQSGYVIKNRIRFEKYIPTEKKEEEKIPAKEKVDMENDKILQEQLTENTFMVYHTISDVPVDSDDISNKTGLSAQHVKAALTELEIMGLIKGTAGQGYIRK
;
A
#
# COMPACT_ATOMS: atom_id res chain seq x y z
N MET A 1 12.89 -13.65 38.92
CA MET A 1 13.27 -12.23 38.99
C MET A 1 13.12 -11.63 37.59
N GLN A 2 12.07 -10.84 37.36
CA GLN A 2 11.85 -10.13 36.07
C GLN A 2 12.74 -8.89 36.05
N ARG A 3 13.58 -8.76 35.04
CA ARG A 3 14.33 -7.51 34.79
C ARG A 3 13.38 -6.49 34.17
N GLN A 4 13.04 -5.44 34.89
CA GLN A 4 12.44 -4.25 34.28
C GLN A 4 13.53 -3.35 33.72
N GLN A 5 13.60 -3.21 32.40
CA GLN A 5 14.41 -2.19 31.74
C GLN A 5 13.54 -0.95 31.51
N ARG A 6 13.97 0.19 32.02
CA ARG A 6 13.39 1.50 31.70
C ARG A 6 14.40 2.28 30.88
N GLN A 7 13.99 2.78 29.74
CA GLN A 7 14.78 3.72 28.92
C GLN A 7 14.43 5.14 29.33
N TYR A 8 15.45 5.95 29.61
CA TYR A 8 15.32 7.37 29.87
C TYR A 8 16.03 8.15 28.77
N PHE A 9 15.33 9.15 28.23
CA PHE A 9 15.89 10.05 27.23
C PHE A 9 16.17 11.39 27.91
N TYR A 10 17.36 11.93 27.76
CA TYR A 10 17.64 13.29 28.12
C TYR A 10 18.60 13.91 27.09
N THR A 11 18.41 15.21 26.83
CA THR A 11 19.25 15.99 25.91
C THR A 11 20.12 16.91 26.72
N ASP A 12 21.41 16.87 26.45
CA ASP A 12 22.38 17.81 27.03
C ASP A 12 22.79 18.80 25.95
N PHE A 13 22.63 20.08 26.24
CA PHE A 13 23.03 21.18 25.36
C PHE A 13 24.39 21.69 25.81
N SER A 14 25.46 21.22 25.18
CA SER A 14 26.75 21.84 25.33
C SER A 14 26.94 22.96 24.29
N SER A 15 27.68 24.00 24.66
CA SER A 15 27.83 25.28 23.95
C SER A 15 28.48 25.22 22.55
N ASN A 16 28.67 24.07 21.96
CA ASN A 16 29.22 23.87 20.63
C ASN A 16 28.29 22.96 19.81
N SER A 17 27.24 23.53 19.19
CA SER A 17 26.52 23.07 17.98
C SER A 17 26.27 21.57 17.77
N HIS A 18 26.45 20.71 18.76
CA HIS A 18 26.24 19.27 18.69
C HIS A 18 25.18 18.84 19.72
N CYS A 19 24.05 18.34 19.26
CA CYS A 19 23.07 17.69 20.10
C CYS A 19 23.48 16.21 20.23
N THR A 20 23.80 15.79 21.43
CA THR A 20 24.10 14.37 21.71
C THR A 20 22.91 13.78 22.46
N LEU A 21 22.22 12.84 21.81
CA LEU A 21 21.16 12.06 22.46
C LEU A 21 21.80 10.96 23.29
N HIS A 22 21.65 11.02 24.62
CA HIS A 22 22.10 9.97 25.51
C HIS A 22 20.93 9.01 25.78
N ILE A 23 21.09 7.75 25.37
CA ILE A 23 20.18 6.68 25.78
C ILE A 23 20.87 5.95 26.94
N ALA A 24 20.35 6.11 28.13
CA ALA A 24 20.83 5.38 29.31
C ALA A 24 19.98 4.12 29.52
N ASN A 25 20.57 2.97 29.35
CA ASN A 25 19.98 1.71 29.78
C ASN A 25 20.29 1.49 31.26
N CYS A 26 19.29 1.66 32.13
CA CYS A 26 19.41 1.32 33.53
C CYS A 26 19.00 -0.13 33.79
N SER A 27 19.93 -0.96 34.20
CA SER A 27 19.62 -2.30 34.73
C SER A 27 19.82 -2.32 36.27
N LEU A 28 18.79 -2.74 36.99
CA LEU A 28 18.87 -3.00 38.43
C LEU A 28 19.50 -4.39 38.65
N ILE A 29 20.64 -4.42 39.26
CA ILE A 29 21.30 -5.68 39.70
C ILE A 29 21.31 -5.65 41.23
N GLY A 30 20.53 -6.52 41.86
CA GLY A 30 20.49 -6.65 43.32
C GLY A 30 20.69 -8.11 43.71
N SER A 31 21.70 -8.38 44.53
CA SER A 31 21.77 -9.58 45.35
C SER A 31 22.22 -9.16 46.75
N GLY A 32 21.34 -9.37 47.76
CA GLY A 32 21.69 -9.19 49.17
C GLY A 32 21.91 -7.74 49.60
N GLY A 33 20.84 -7.00 49.82
CA GLY A 33 20.83 -5.79 50.66
C GLY A 33 21.37 -4.48 50.11
N ASN A 34 22.11 -4.48 49.02
CA ASN A 34 22.59 -3.26 48.35
C ASN A 34 22.21 -3.28 46.86
N THR A 35 21.42 -2.33 46.44
CA THR A 35 21.01 -2.15 45.03
C THR A 35 21.97 -1.17 44.36
N PHE A 36 22.76 -1.64 43.40
CA PHE A 36 23.59 -0.77 42.58
C PHE A 36 22.91 -0.52 41.25
N ILE A 37 22.90 0.75 40.81
CA ILE A 37 22.44 1.15 39.51
C ILE A 37 23.67 1.16 38.55
N GLN A 38 23.73 0.22 37.65
CA GLN A 38 24.76 0.24 36.60
C GLN A 38 24.19 0.98 35.39
N ILE A 39 24.75 2.15 35.10
CA ILE A 39 24.41 2.97 33.93
C ILE A 39 25.46 2.66 32.86
N SER A 40 25.07 1.94 31.82
CA SER A 40 25.88 1.84 30.60
C SER A 40 25.36 2.85 29.58
N ALA A 41 26.10 3.93 29.36
CA ALA A 41 25.81 4.89 28.30
C ALA A 41 26.33 4.34 26.97
N VAL A 42 25.43 3.94 26.09
CA VAL A 42 25.77 3.68 24.69
C VAL A 42 25.67 5.01 23.96
N LYS A 43 26.80 5.56 23.55
CA LYS A 43 26.88 6.78 22.76
C LYS A 43 26.46 6.46 21.34
N ILE A 44 25.16 6.56 21.03
CA ILE A 44 24.70 6.56 19.65
C ILE A 44 24.94 7.97 19.13
N ILE A 45 25.98 8.15 18.33
CA ILE A 45 26.17 9.36 17.55
C ILE A 45 25.15 9.28 16.40
N ALA A 46 23.90 9.67 16.68
CA ALA A 46 23.03 10.07 15.61
C ALA A 46 23.65 11.34 15.03
N HIS A 47 24.10 11.28 13.80
CA HIS A 47 24.47 12.48 13.04
C HIS A 47 23.19 13.27 12.74
N CYS A 48 22.66 13.89 13.79
CA CYS A 48 21.74 15.00 13.68
C CYS A 48 22.64 16.22 13.43
N SER A 49 23.03 16.45 12.18
CA SER A 49 23.68 17.69 11.79
C SER A 49 22.63 18.80 11.86
N LEU A 50 22.51 19.43 13.04
CA LEU A 50 21.86 20.73 13.19
C LEU A 50 22.68 21.73 12.37
N HIS A 51 22.29 21.97 11.13
CA HIS A 51 22.81 23.10 10.37
C HIS A 51 22.09 24.36 10.85
N ILE A 52 22.78 25.14 11.69
CA ILE A 52 22.38 26.53 11.96
C ILE A 52 22.73 27.31 10.70
N ASP A 53 21.71 27.78 9.97
CA ASP A 53 21.93 28.60 8.81
C ASP A 53 22.43 30.01 9.22
N LYS A 54 23.01 30.77 8.25
CA LYS A 54 23.44 32.16 8.41
C LYS A 54 22.31 33.12 8.83
N TRP A 55 21.08 32.61 8.97
CA TRP A 55 19.86 33.40 9.24
C TRP A 55 19.28 33.09 10.63
N GLY A 56 20.00 32.35 11.49
CA GLY A 56 19.59 32.07 12.88
C GLY A 56 18.42 31.14 13.05
N GLY A 57 18.01 30.39 12.00
CA GLY A 57 16.97 29.38 12.04
C GLY A 57 17.56 27.96 12.15
N ILE A 58 17.09 27.18 13.12
CA ILE A 58 17.42 25.75 13.21
C ILE A 58 16.68 25.03 12.06
N LEU A 59 17.39 24.60 11.03
CA LEU A 59 16.87 23.62 10.05
C LEU A 59 16.71 22.28 10.75
N THR A 60 15.54 22.07 11.30
CA THR A 60 15.27 21.08 12.33
C THR A 60 15.20 19.64 11.86
N ASP A 61 15.24 19.33 10.60
CA ASP A 61 15.43 17.95 10.12
C ASP A 61 15.64 17.96 8.60
N ARG A 62 16.56 17.15 8.13
CA ARG A 62 16.80 17.00 6.68
C ARG A 62 15.54 16.55 5.93
N ALA A 63 14.67 15.77 6.58
CA ALA A 63 13.39 15.36 6.01
C ALA A 63 12.46 16.55 5.74
N VAL A 64 12.45 17.59 6.60
CA VAL A 64 11.65 18.80 6.39
C VAL A 64 12.10 19.53 5.13
N LEU A 65 13.41 19.57 4.85
CA LEU A 65 13.95 20.17 3.64
C LEU A 65 13.46 19.44 2.37
N TRP A 66 13.45 18.12 2.39
CA TRP A 66 12.96 17.32 1.27
C TRP A 66 11.45 17.51 1.04
N ILE A 67 10.64 17.52 2.11
CA ILE A 67 9.20 17.77 2.02
C ILE A 67 8.94 19.17 1.45
N TRP A 68 9.69 20.19 1.93
CA TRP A 68 9.59 21.54 1.43
C TRP A 68 9.97 21.64 -0.05
N LEU A 69 11.05 21.00 -0.48
CA LEU A 69 11.45 21.01 -1.88
C LEU A 69 10.39 20.34 -2.75
N GLN A 70 9.79 19.24 -2.30
CA GLN A 70 8.69 18.59 -3.02
C GLN A 70 7.48 19.51 -3.16
N ASP A 71 7.14 20.26 -2.12
CA ASP A 71 6.06 21.27 -2.19
C ASP A 71 6.40 22.41 -3.16
N CYS A 72 7.66 22.79 -3.29
CA CYS A 72 8.09 23.82 -4.24
C CYS A 72 7.99 23.36 -5.70
N ILE A 73 8.41 22.14 -6.02
CA ILE A 73 8.54 21.67 -7.41
C ILE A 73 7.38 20.80 -7.89
N SER A 74 6.44 20.43 -7.01
CA SER A 74 5.33 19.51 -7.24
C SER A 74 5.75 18.04 -7.44
N PHE A 75 4.74 17.14 -7.49
CA PHE A 75 4.95 15.71 -7.66
C PHE A 75 5.21 15.34 -9.13
N ALA A 76 5.87 14.19 -9.36
CA ALA A 76 6.16 13.65 -10.70
C ALA A 76 6.79 14.69 -11.65
N ASN A 77 7.73 15.48 -11.13
CA ASN A 77 8.40 16.50 -11.92
C ASN A 77 9.45 15.87 -12.84
N ALA A 78 9.25 15.97 -14.15
CA ALA A 78 10.12 15.37 -15.17
C ALA A 78 11.59 15.84 -15.13
N LYS A 79 11.90 16.90 -14.36
CA LYS A 79 13.26 17.43 -14.21
C LYS A 79 13.93 17.01 -12.90
N THR A 80 13.28 16.19 -12.08
CA THR A 80 13.81 15.85 -10.75
C THR A 80 15.22 15.25 -10.82
N ARG A 81 15.46 14.28 -11.71
CA ARG A 81 16.79 13.70 -11.88
C ARG A 81 17.81 14.76 -12.32
N ALA A 82 17.48 15.56 -13.32
CA ALA A 82 18.36 16.63 -13.80
C ALA A 82 18.67 17.68 -12.73
N MET A 83 17.74 17.91 -11.76
CA MET A 83 18.02 18.82 -10.64
C MET A 83 19.20 18.32 -9.80
N PHE A 84 19.31 17.01 -9.54
CA PHE A 84 20.40 16.44 -8.74
C PHE A 84 21.63 16.02 -9.56
N GLU A 85 21.58 16.14 -10.87
CA GLU A 85 22.76 16.17 -11.74
C GLU A 85 23.41 17.57 -11.74
N PHE A 86 22.63 18.64 -11.49
CA PHE A 86 23.08 20.02 -11.44
C PHE A 86 23.41 20.50 -10.01
N PHE A 87 22.53 20.19 -9.06
CA PHE A 87 22.70 20.49 -7.63
C PHE A 87 23.02 19.19 -6.89
N GLU A 88 24.16 19.12 -6.20
CA GLU A 88 24.59 17.88 -5.52
C GLU A 88 23.64 17.47 -4.37
N LYS A 89 23.01 18.46 -3.74
CA LYS A 89 22.15 18.25 -2.57
C LYS A 89 21.04 19.30 -2.49
N PRO A 90 19.92 19.01 -1.77
CA PRO A 90 18.79 19.93 -1.65
C PRO A 90 19.16 21.26 -0.95
N GLU A 91 20.19 21.25 -0.10
CA GLU A 91 20.71 22.43 0.57
C GLU A 91 21.24 23.47 -0.45
N ASP A 92 21.82 23.01 -1.56
CA ASP A 92 22.34 23.90 -2.62
C ASP A 92 21.17 24.65 -3.31
N ILE A 93 20.04 23.99 -3.48
CA ILE A 93 18.84 24.61 -4.06
C ILE A 93 18.29 25.71 -3.13
N VAL A 94 18.21 25.44 -1.82
CA VAL A 94 17.65 26.41 -0.85
C VAL A 94 18.56 27.61 -0.65
N THR A 95 19.85 27.47 -0.86
CA THR A 95 20.83 28.54 -0.71
C THR A 95 21.11 29.31 -1.99
N SER A 96 20.65 28.82 -3.14
CA SER A 96 20.82 29.49 -4.44
C SER A 96 20.06 30.79 -4.51
N ASP A 97 20.65 31.75 -5.24
CA ASP A 97 19.99 32.98 -5.62
C ASP A 97 19.03 32.78 -6.82
N GLU A 98 18.24 33.83 -7.10
CA GLU A 98 17.26 33.77 -8.18
C GLU A 98 17.91 33.59 -9.55
N GLU A 99 19.08 34.19 -9.79
CA GLU A 99 19.79 34.11 -11.06
C GLU A 99 20.24 32.68 -11.35
N THR A 100 20.86 31.99 -10.39
CA THR A 100 21.28 30.61 -10.48
C THR A 100 20.10 29.69 -10.75
N LEU A 101 18.98 29.87 -10.01
CA LEU A 101 17.78 29.04 -10.21
C LEU A 101 17.17 29.25 -11.60
N ARG A 102 17.13 30.47 -12.12
CA ARG A 102 16.63 30.78 -13.48
C ARG A 102 17.53 30.20 -14.55
N ASN A 103 18.84 30.42 -14.44
CA ASN A 103 19.83 30.01 -15.43
C ASN A 103 19.96 28.49 -15.52
N SER A 104 19.67 27.73 -14.45
CA SER A 104 19.61 26.25 -14.48
C SER A 104 18.55 25.72 -15.47
N GLY A 105 17.49 26.50 -15.74
CA GLY A 105 16.38 26.06 -16.59
C GLY A 105 15.53 24.90 -16.00
N LEU A 106 15.80 24.51 -14.75
CA LEU A 106 15.20 23.31 -14.12
C LEU A 106 13.87 23.61 -13.40
N PHE A 107 13.68 24.85 -12.97
CA PHE A 107 12.52 25.26 -12.16
C PHE A 107 11.54 26.12 -12.94
N SER A 108 10.25 25.93 -12.68
CA SER A 108 9.22 26.87 -13.15
C SER A 108 9.31 28.19 -12.40
N LYS A 109 8.76 29.28 -12.96
CA LYS A 109 8.69 30.58 -12.28
C LYS A 109 8.02 30.47 -10.90
N HIS A 110 6.98 29.64 -10.78
CA HIS A 110 6.28 29.40 -9.52
C HIS A 110 7.17 28.66 -8.50
N ALA A 111 7.92 27.64 -8.95
CA ALA A 111 8.85 26.91 -8.09
C ALA A 111 9.96 27.87 -7.57
N ILE A 112 10.55 28.69 -8.44
CA ILE A 112 11.56 29.68 -8.04
C ILE A 112 11.00 30.63 -6.98
N TYR A 113 9.79 31.18 -7.20
CA TYR A 113 9.13 32.03 -6.21
C TYR A 113 9.01 31.32 -4.85
N LYS A 114 8.50 30.06 -4.80
CA LYS A 114 8.38 29.32 -3.56
C LYS A 114 9.74 29.04 -2.89
N ILE A 115 10.75 28.69 -3.67
CA ILE A 115 12.12 28.46 -3.18
C ILE A 115 12.68 29.71 -2.50
N LEU A 116 12.53 30.88 -3.12
CA LEU A 116 13.02 32.14 -2.57
C LEU A 116 12.27 32.58 -1.31
N GLN A 117 10.99 32.22 -1.14
CA GLN A 117 10.22 32.50 0.08
C GLN A 117 10.71 31.76 1.31
N LYS A 118 11.35 30.59 1.13
CA LYS A 118 11.89 29.74 2.22
C LYS A 118 10.86 29.45 3.33
N ASP A 119 9.59 29.24 2.93
CA ASP A 119 8.51 28.94 3.87
C ASP A 119 8.43 27.44 4.17
N PHE A 120 8.90 27.04 5.33
CA PHE A 120 8.91 25.63 5.78
C PHE A 120 7.69 25.23 6.62
N ARG A 121 6.72 26.12 6.85
CA ARG A 121 5.58 25.87 7.77
C ARG A 121 4.79 24.62 7.36
N TYR A 122 4.47 24.49 6.08
CA TYR A 122 3.78 23.33 5.56
C TYR A 122 4.62 22.04 5.72
N ALA A 123 5.89 22.08 5.36
CA ALA A 123 6.79 20.95 5.48
C ALA A 123 6.95 20.48 6.93
N LYS A 124 7.08 21.41 7.88
CA LYS A 124 7.12 21.08 9.32
C LYS A 124 5.84 20.42 9.80
N LYS A 125 4.67 20.91 9.33
CA LYS A 125 3.38 20.29 9.63
C LYS A 125 3.34 18.86 9.11
N VAL A 126 3.65 18.64 7.83
CA VAL A 126 3.65 17.28 7.23
C VAL A 126 4.61 16.34 7.98
N TYR A 127 5.81 16.83 8.34
CA TYR A 127 6.76 16.05 9.13
C TYR A 127 6.18 15.65 10.49
N THR A 128 5.56 16.59 11.21
CA THR A 128 4.91 16.31 12.50
C THR A 128 3.77 15.29 12.35
N ASP A 129 2.97 15.43 11.29
CA ASP A 129 1.88 14.49 10.99
C ASP A 129 2.43 13.08 10.70
N CYS A 130 3.57 12.96 10.00
CA CYS A 130 4.24 11.68 9.78
C CYS A 130 4.71 11.05 11.09
N MET A 131 5.37 11.83 11.96
CA MET A 131 5.85 11.33 13.25
C MET A 131 4.71 10.86 14.15
N ASN A 132 3.60 11.60 14.20
CA ASN A 132 2.40 11.25 14.96
C ASN A 132 1.71 10.00 14.39
N GLY A 133 1.71 9.83 13.07
CA GLY A 133 1.12 8.66 12.38
C GLY A 133 2.03 7.42 12.35
N GLY A 134 3.28 7.53 12.81
CA GLY A 134 4.26 6.44 12.75
C GLY A 134 4.77 6.15 11.34
N TYR A 135 4.70 7.13 10.43
CA TYR A 135 5.16 6.98 9.05
C TYR A 135 6.64 7.32 8.91
N GLY A 136 7.39 6.44 8.25
CA GLY A 136 8.75 6.72 7.82
C GLY A 136 8.78 7.70 6.63
N ILE A 137 9.90 8.41 6.48
CA ILE A 137 10.18 9.28 5.32
C ILE A 137 11.49 8.79 4.71
N LEU A 138 11.40 8.29 3.48
CA LEU A 138 12.52 7.74 2.74
C LEU A 138 12.89 8.70 1.61
N THR A 139 14.00 9.41 1.74
CA THR A 139 14.42 10.44 0.78
C THR A 139 15.28 9.86 -0.34
N LEU A 140 15.38 10.57 -1.47
CA LEU A 140 16.18 10.18 -2.64
C LEU A 140 17.63 9.81 -2.30
N PHE A 141 18.22 10.39 -1.24
CA PHE A 141 19.60 10.14 -0.80
C PHE A 141 19.71 9.15 0.36
N ASP A 142 18.59 8.58 0.83
CA ASP A 142 18.64 7.49 1.80
C ASP A 142 19.22 6.23 1.12
N SER A 143 20.01 5.46 1.88
CA SER A 143 20.61 4.21 1.37
C SER A 143 19.57 3.14 1.04
N ARG A 144 18.41 3.17 1.70
CA ARG A 144 17.28 2.25 1.47
C ARG A 144 16.36 2.71 0.33
N TYR A 145 16.60 3.91 -0.25
CA TYR A 145 15.80 4.38 -1.38
C TYR A 145 16.13 3.53 -2.62
N PRO A 146 15.10 2.94 -3.30
CA PRO A 146 15.32 2.02 -4.41
C PRO A 146 16.13 2.67 -5.54
N ARG A 147 17.29 2.07 -5.88
CA ARG A 147 18.15 2.60 -6.96
C ARG A 147 17.42 2.65 -8.29
N LYS A 148 16.58 1.63 -8.55
CA LYS A 148 15.76 1.54 -9.76
C LYS A 148 14.82 2.74 -9.94
N LEU A 149 14.35 3.39 -8.85
CA LEU A 149 13.56 4.62 -8.96
C LEU A 149 14.38 5.83 -9.38
N LYS A 150 15.68 5.86 -9.11
CA LYS A 150 16.56 6.96 -9.52
C LYS A 150 16.76 7.03 -11.03
N GLU A 151 16.45 5.95 -11.74
CA GLU A 151 16.48 5.88 -13.20
C GLU A 151 15.36 6.72 -13.85
N LEU A 152 14.26 6.96 -13.12
CA LEU A 152 13.17 7.79 -13.60
C LEU A 152 13.62 9.26 -13.72
N ALA A 153 13.28 9.92 -14.83
CA ALA A 153 13.49 11.36 -14.98
C ALA A 153 12.68 12.16 -13.94
N ASP A 154 11.50 11.63 -13.60
CA ASP A 154 10.54 12.16 -12.63
C ASP A 154 10.56 11.35 -11.32
N CYS A 155 11.75 10.90 -10.87
CA CYS A 155 11.89 10.11 -9.64
C CYS A 155 11.28 10.85 -8.43
N PRO A 156 10.60 10.15 -7.51
CA PRO A 156 10.10 10.76 -6.28
C PRO A 156 11.24 11.34 -5.45
N LEU A 157 11.10 12.57 -4.97
CA LEU A 157 12.09 13.17 -4.04
C LEU A 157 12.13 12.41 -2.71
N LEU A 158 10.98 11.92 -2.30
CA LEU A 158 10.81 11.13 -1.08
C LEU A 158 9.59 10.21 -1.21
N LEU A 159 9.57 9.21 -0.36
CA LEU A 159 8.45 8.30 -0.17
C LEU A 159 8.05 8.29 1.31
N TYR A 160 6.76 8.44 1.58
CA TYR A 160 6.17 8.15 2.88
C TYR A 160 5.95 6.66 2.99
N VAL A 161 6.28 6.06 4.13
CA VAL A 161 6.34 4.61 4.31
C VAL A 161 5.59 4.21 5.57
N GLU A 162 4.64 3.28 5.46
CA GLU A 162 4.04 2.54 6.56
C GLU A 162 4.58 1.10 6.51
N GLY A 163 5.10 0.62 7.63
CA GLY A 163 5.83 -0.65 7.70
C GLY A 163 7.32 -0.49 7.43
N GLU A 164 7.97 -1.56 7.00
CA GLU A 164 9.41 -1.58 6.70
C GLU A 164 9.65 -1.87 5.23
N MET A 165 10.33 -0.93 4.54
CA MET A 165 10.68 -1.10 3.13
C MET A 165 11.58 -2.31 2.98
N PRO A 166 11.19 -3.34 2.23
CA PRO A 166 12.05 -4.48 1.97
C PRO A 166 13.32 -4.04 1.22
N ASP A 167 14.40 -4.80 1.37
CA ASP A 167 15.59 -4.58 0.55
C ASP A 167 15.28 -4.99 -0.90
N LEU A 168 15.10 -3.98 -1.76
CA LEU A 168 14.79 -4.14 -3.18
C LEU A 168 16.05 -4.27 -4.06
N GLU A 169 17.24 -4.15 -3.47
CA GLU A 169 18.50 -4.35 -4.16
C GLU A 169 18.94 -5.82 -4.10
N GLU A 170 18.69 -6.46 -2.96
CA GLU A 170 19.02 -7.87 -2.74
C GLU A 170 17.89 -8.84 -3.17
N ASN A 171 16.69 -8.32 -3.45
CA ASN A 171 15.54 -9.11 -3.82
C ASN A 171 14.95 -8.68 -5.17
N TYR A 172 14.43 -9.66 -5.90
CA TYR A 172 13.76 -9.42 -7.17
C TYR A 172 12.33 -8.94 -6.95
N CYS A 173 11.85 -8.07 -7.84
CA CYS A 173 10.57 -7.42 -7.69
C CYS A 173 9.72 -7.57 -8.95
N THR A 174 8.54 -8.16 -8.83
CA THR A 174 7.56 -8.26 -9.93
C THR A 174 6.35 -7.38 -9.66
N ALA A 175 6.07 -6.43 -10.56
CA ALA A 175 4.81 -5.71 -10.55
C ALA A 175 3.68 -6.61 -11.05
N ILE A 176 2.55 -6.69 -10.34
CA ILE A 176 1.34 -7.38 -10.80
C ILE A 176 0.21 -6.37 -10.82
N VAL A 177 -0.34 -6.09 -11.99
CA VAL A 177 -1.35 -5.06 -12.20
C VAL A 177 -2.50 -5.54 -13.09
N GLY A 178 -3.64 -4.86 -13.00
CA GLY A 178 -4.76 -5.20 -13.87
C GLY A 178 -6.06 -4.49 -13.52
N SER A 179 -7.16 -5.03 -14.02
CA SER A 179 -8.50 -4.48 -13.90
C SER A 179 -8.97 -4.43 -12.44
N ARG A 180 -9.61 -3.33 -12.06
CA ARG A 180 -10.35 -3.22 -10.80
C ARG A 180 -11.59 -4.11 -10.77
N LYS A 181 -12.19 -4.36 -11.94
CA LYS A 181 -13.34 -5.24 -12.16
C LYS A 181 -12.89 -6.56 -12.80
N ALA A 182 -11.84 -7.17 -12.24
CA ALA A 182 -11.29 -8.41 -12.74
C ALA A 182 -12.27 -9.58 -12.56
N THR A 183 -12.25 -10.51 -13.52
CA THR A 183 -12.99 -11.78 -13.41
C THR A 183 -12.50 -12.62 -12.23
N ALA A 184 -13.27 -13.62 -11.83
CA ALA A 184 -12.85 -14.57 -10.79
C ALA A 184 -11.55 -15.27 -11.17
N ASP A 185 -11.44 -15.73 -12.43
CA ASP A 185 -10.26 -16.40 -12.95
C ASP A 185 -9.04 -15.48 -12.97
N SER A 186 -9.20 -14.23 -13.44
CA SER A 186 -8.10 -13.25 -13.41
C SER A 186 -7.61 -12.95 -11.99
N LYS A 187 -8.52 -12.85 -11.01
CA LYS A 187 -8.13 -12.71 -9.59
C LYS A 187 -7.39 -13.94 -9.11
N LYS A 188 -7.83 -15.13 -9.52
CA LYS A 188 -7.17 -16.38 -9.19
C LYS A 188 -5.77 -16.45 -9.81
N TYR A 189 -5.60 -16.13 -11.09
CA TYR A 189 -4.27 -16.02 -11.72
C TYR A 189 -3.35 -15.07 -10.96
N ALA A 190 -3.83 -13.85 -10.65
CA ALA A 190 -3.05 -12.88 -9.91
C ALA A 190 -2.63 -13.40 -8.53
N PHE A 191 -3.53 -14.08 -7.83
CA PHE A 191 -3.25 -14.69 -6.53
C PHE A 191 -2.22 -15.81 -6.63
N ASP A 192 -2.45 -16.79 -7.51
CA ASP A 192 -1.61 -17.98 -7.65
C ASP A 192 -0.19 -17.62 -8.11
N ILE A 193 -0.08 -16.68 -9.08
CA ILE A 193 1.23 -16.21 -9.55
C ILE A 193 1.96 -15.44 -8.45
N ALA A 194 1.27 -14.55 -7.73
CA ALA A 194 1.86 -13.81 -6.63
C ALA A 194 2.33 -14.71 -5.49
N ALA A 195 1.54 -15.74 -5.15
CA ALA A 195 1.90 -16.74 -4.15
C ALA A 195 3.14 -17.54 -4.58
N GLY A 196 3.18 -18.00 -5.82
CA GLY A 196 4.32 -18.73 -6.37
C GLY A 196 5.60 -17.90 -6.44
N LEU A 197 5.50 -16.62 -6.80
CA LEU A 197 6.63 -15.68 -6.76
C LEU A 197 7.12 -15.45 -5.34
N ALA A 198 6.21 -15.25 -4.40
CA ALA A 198 6.52 -15.01 -2.99
C ALA A 198 7.21 -16.21 -2.31
N LEU A 199 6.83 -17.44 -2.65
CA LEU A 199 7.50 -18.66 -2.21
C LEU A 199 8.96 -18.78 -2.70
N ASN A 200 9.29 -18.02 -3.74
CA ASN A 200 10.65 -17.96 -4.32
C ASN A 200 11.35 -16.64 -3.99
N ASP A 201 10.98 -16.00 -2.89
CA ASP A 201 11.56 -14.75 -2.38
C ASP A 201 11.45 -13.54 -3.34
N VAL A 202 10.56 -13.61 -4.34
CA VAL A 202 10.28 -12.48 -5.24
C VAL A 202 9.25 -11.55 -4.59
N ILE A 203 9.59 -10.29 -4.44
CA ILE A 203 8.71 -9.28 -3.86
C ILE A 203 7.63 -8.88 -4.88
N VAL A 204 6.37 -8.99 -4.45
CA VAL A 204 5.24 -8.56 -5.28
C VAL A 204 4.97 -7.08 -5.06
N VAL A 205 4.92 -6.30 -6.13
CA VAL A 205 4.61 -4.87 -6.10
C VAL A 205 3.27 -4.63 -6.78
N SER A 206 2.38 -3.88 -6.14
CA SER A 206 1.10 -3.52 -6.75
C SER A 206 0.53 -2.22 -6.17
N GLY A 207 -0.64 -1.82 -6.63
CA GLY A 207 -1.23 -0.52 -6.30
C GLY A 207 -2.29 -0.52 -5.21
N GLY A 208 -2.63 -1.68 -4.64
CA GLY A 208 -3.65 -1.79 -3.60
C GLY A 208 -5.07 -1.47 -4.06
N ALA A 209 -5.33 -1.40 -5.36
CA ALA A 209 -6.67 -1.23 -5.91
C ALA A 209 -7.51 -2.51 -5.76
N GLU A 210 -8.82 -2.42 -6.02
CA GLU A 210 -9.66 -3.61 -6.12
C GLU A 210 -9.23 -4.50 -7.29
N GLY A 211 -9.66 -5.75 -7.28
CA GLY A 211 -9.45 -6.67 -8.39
C GLY A 211 -8.06 -7.31 -8.35
N VAL A 212 -7.30 -7.17 -9.43
CA VAL A 212 -5.99 -7.81 -9.61
C VAL A 212 -5.00 -7.42 -8.50
N ASP A 213 -4.87 -6.12 -8.19
CA ASP A 213 -3.91 -5.63 -7.19
C ASP A 213 -4.16 -6.27 -5.82
N THR A 214 -5.43 -6.28 -5.38
CA THR A 214 -5.83 -6.93 -4.11
C THR A 214 -5.52 -8.43 -4.12
N ALA A 215 -5.78 -9.12 -5.24
CA ALA A 215 -5.52 -10.56 -5.36
C ALA A 215 -4.01 -10.84 -5.29
N ALA A 216 -3.19 -10.04 -5.97
CA ALA A 216 -1.74 -10.16 -5.96
C ALA A 216 -1.15 -9.97 -4.54
N HIS A 217 -1.55 -8.93 -3.81
CA HIS A 217 -1.10 -8.74 -2.44
C HIS A 217 -1.52 -9.91 -1.52
N LYS A 218 -2.77 -10.36 -1.63
CA LYS A 218 -3.25 -11.51 -0.84
C LYS A 218 -2.50 -12.80 -1.17
N GLY A 219 -2.18 -13.04 -2.44
CA GLY A 219 -1.38 -14.17 -2.87
C GLY A 219 0.00 -14.17 -2.21
N SER A 220 0.71 -13.05 -2.27
CA SER A 220 2.01 -12.91 -1.61
C SER A 220 1.93 -13.11 -0.08
N LEU A 221 0.97 -12.46 0.58
CA LEU A 221 0.78 -12.56 2.03
C LEU A 221 0.39 -13.97 2.48
N SER A 222 -0.37 -14.72 1.67
CA SER A 222 -0.80 -16.09 2.02
C SER A 222 0.36 -17.08 2.19
N CYS A 223 1.50 -16.78 1.58
CA CYS A 223 2.73 -17.58 1.67
C CYS A 223 3.77 -16.96 2.60
N GLY A 224 3.41 -15.94 3.38
CA GLY A 224 4.34 -15.21 4.24
C GLY A 224 5.36 -14.34 3.47
N GLY A 225 5.12 -14.11 2.17
CA GLY A 225 6.00 -13.32 1.32
C GLY A 225 5.89 -11.82 1.57
N LYS A 226 6.93 -11.10 1.16
CA LYS A 226 6.97 -9.64 1.22
C LYS A 226 6.25 -9.02 0.03
N THR A 227 5.53 -7.93 0.28
CA THR A 227 4.88 -7.19 -0.80
C THR A 227 4.91 -5.69 -0.54
N VAL A 228 4.96 -4.90 -1.61
CA VAL A 228 4.98 -3.43 -1.55
C VAL A 228 3.72 -2.88 -2.20
N CYS A 229 2.90 -2.20 -1.40
CA CYS A 229 1.72 -1.51 -1.90
C CYS A 229 2.05 -0.03 -2.16
N VAL A 230 1.97 0.39 -3.41
CA VAL A 230 2.20 1.79 -3.77
C VAL A 230 0.86 2.52 -3.83
N MET A 231 0.66 3.56 -3.03
CA MET A 231 -0.59 4.32 -2.96
C MET A 231 -0.58 5.51 -3.93
N GLY A 232 -1.73 5.82 -4.52
CA GLY A 232 -1.94 7.03 -5.33
C GLY A 232 -2.58 8.18 -4.54
N CYS A 233 -2.44 8.16 -3.22
CA CYS A 233 -2.92 9.17 -2.27
C CYS A 233 -2.10 9.06 -1.00
N GLY A 234 -2.29 9.98 -0.05
CA GLY A 234 -1.65 9.90 1.26
C GLY A 234 -2.02 8.64 2.03
N LEU A 235 -1.13 8.18 2.91
CA LEU A 235 -1.29 6.93 3.67
C LEU A 235 -2.48 6.95 4.64
N ASP A 236 -2.81 8.13 5.18
CA ASP A 236 -3.96 8.34 6.07
C ASP A 236 -5.27 8.60 5.32
N HIS A 237 -5.22 8.72 3.99
CA HIS A 237 -6.43 8.99 3.24
C HIS A 237 -7.37 7.77 3.21
N ASN A 238 -8.67 8.00 3.41
CA ASN A 238 -9.71 6.97 3.44
C ASN A 238 -10.01 6.34 2.06
N TYR A 239 -8.98 6.11 1.26
CA TYR A 239 -9.13 5.44 -0.02
C TYR A 239 -9.30 3.94 0.16
N LEU A 240 -10.37 3.38 -0.42
CA LEU A 240 -10.69 1.96 -0.34
C LEU A 240 -10.55 1.40 1.09
N MET A 241 -11.38 1.90 2.00
CA MET A 241 -11.36 1.49 3.42
C MET A 241 -11.50 -0.02 3.59
N LYS A 242 -12.23 -0.71 2.70
CA LYS A 242 -12.33 -2.17 2.70
C LYS A 242 -10.99 -2.89 2.51
N ASN A 243 -10.01 -2.24 1.89
CA ASN A 243 -8.66 -2.79 1.72
C ASN A 243 -7.69 -2.37 2.85
N LYS A 244 -8.15 -1.58 3.83
CA LYS A 244 -7.30 -1.16 4.97
C LYS A 244 -6.76 -2.35 5.77
N PRO A 245 -7.55 -3.40 6.11
CA PRO A 245 -7.01 -4.57 6.80
C PRO A 245 -5.87 -5.23 6.02
N MET A 246 -5.99 -5.38 4.69
CA MET A 246 -4.92 -5.91 3.84
C MET A 246 -3.67 -5.02 3.88
N ARG A 247 -3.82 -3.69 3.81
CA ARG A 247 -2.67 -2.77 3.92
C ARG A 247 -1.98 -2.88 5.27
N ASN A 248 -2.75 -3.03 6.35
CA ASN A 248 -2.18 -3.25 7.68
C ASN A 248 -1.36 -4.57 7.74
N GLU A 249 -1.83 -5.64 7.08
CA GLU A 249 -1.04 -6.88 6.97
C GLU A 249 0.22 -6.68 6.11
N ILE A 250 0.13 -5.95 5.01
CA ILE A 250 1.29 -5.60 4.18
C ILE A 250 2.35 -4.88 5.02
N ALA A 251 1.94 -3.89 5.82
CA ALA A 251 2.85 -3.10 6.65
C ALA A 251 3.59 -3.93 7.74
N LYS A 252 3.10 -5.12 8.10
CA LYS A 252 3.76 -6.02 9.07
C LYS A 252 4.94 -6.79 8.47
N SER A 253 4.94 -7.09 7.18
CA SER A 253 5.94 -7.92 6.51
C SER A 253 6.61 -7.25 5.31
N GLY A 254 6.13 -6.09 4.91
CA GLY A 254 6.59 -5.29 3.79
C GLY A 254 6.26 -3.83 4.01
N ALA A 255 5.88 -3.11 2.96
CA ALA A 255 5.62 -1.68 3.06
C ALA A 255 4.39 -1.22 2.25
N VAL A 256 3.67 -0.26 2.83
CA VAL A 256 2.73 0.58 2.08
C VAL A 256 3.42 1.93 1.87
N ILE A 257 3.59 2.34 0.63
CA ILE A 257 4.35 3.54 0.29
C ILE A 257 3.52 4.54 -0.52
N SER A 258 3.85 5.81 -0.39
CA SER A 258 3.26 6.89 -1.17
C SER A 258 4.26 8.01 -1.42
N GLU A 259 4.19 8.65 -2.60
CA GLU A 259 4.86 9.91 -2.89
C GLU A 259 4.12 11.10 -2.27
N TYR A 260 2.86 10.92 -1.86
CA TYR A 260 1.98 11.98 -1.41
C TYR A 260 1.94 12.09 0.11
N PRO A 261 1.87 13.33 0.67
CA PRO A 261 1.75 13.55 2.11
C PRO A 261 0.58 12.78 2.73
N PRO A 262 0.64 12.39 4.01
CA PRO A 262 -0.29 11.44 4.64
C PRO A 262 -1.78 11.72 4.39
N TYR A 263 -2.20 12.96 4.46
CA TYR A 263 -3.61 13.34 4.31
C TYR A 263 -4.02 13.75 2.88
N MET A 264 -3.08 13.66 1.91
CA MET A 264 -3.41 14.08 0.54
C MET A 264 -4.48 13.18 -0.07
N SER A 265 -5.58 13.81 -0.52
CA SER A 265 -6.71 13.12 -1.13
C SER A 265 -6.35 12.47 -2.47
N SER A 266 -7.06 11.40 -2.80
CA SER A 266 -6.92 10.71 -4.09
C SER A 266 -7.55 11.55 -5.21
N GLN A 267 -6.85 11.64 -6.34
CA GLN A 267 -7.35 12.26 -7.57
C GLN A 267 -7.03 11.34 -8.76
N ARG A 268 -7.77 11.47 -9.86
CA ARG A 268 -7.58 10.59 -11.02
C ARG A 268 -6.13 10.60 -11.53
N HIS A 269 -5.51 11.77 -11.60
CA HIS A 269 -4.14 11.91 -12.10
C HIS A 269 -3.08 11.33 -11.14
N THR A 270 -3.32 11.36 -9.80
CA THR A 270 -2.35 10.82 -8.83
C THR A 270 -2.18 9.29 -8.98
N PHE A 271 -3.24 8.58 -9.37
CA PHE A 271 -3.15 7.15 -9.68
C PHE A 271 -2.32 6.87 -10.94
N VAL A 272 -2.43 7.73 -11.96
CA VAL A 272 -1.64 7.61 -13.17
C VAL A 272 -0.16 7.88 -12.87
N HIS A 273 0.12 8.94 -12.13
CA HIS A 273 1.49 9.29 -11.73
C HIS A 273 2.13 8.18 -10.88
N ARG A 274 1.38 7.60 -9.93
CA ARG A 274 1.84 6.53 -9.08
C ARG A 274 2.32 5.30 -9.85
N ASN A 275 1.69 4.98 -10.97
CA ASN A 275 2.01 3.77 -11.74
C ASN A 275 3.48 3.72 -12.20
N ARG A 276 4.14 4.89 -12.40
CA ARG A 276 5.58 4.95 -12.69
C ARG A 276 6.43 4.42 -11.53
N ILE A 277 5.95 4.57 -10.30
CA ILE A 277 6.64 4.05 -9.12
C ILE A 277 6.52 2.53 -9.07
N ILE A 278 5.34 1.97 -9.38
CA ILE A 278 5.15 0.51 -9.46
C ILE A 278 6.09 -0.09 -10.50
N ALA A 279 6.07 0.42 -11.73
CA ALA A 279 6.99 -0.04 -12.78
C ALA A 279 8.46 0.23 -12.41
N GLY A 280 8.73 1.41 -11.79
CA GLY A 280 10.05 1.89 -11.45
C GLY A 280 10.81 1.03 -10.44
N ILE A 281 10.15 0.45 -9.45
CA ILE A 281 10.79 -0.42 -8.45
C ILE A 281 10.85 -1.89 -8.87
N SER A 282 10.13 -2.29 -9.92
CA SER A 282 10.02 -3.70 -10.33
C SER A 282 10.99 -4.05 -11.46
N ASP A 283 11.46 -5.27 -11.50
CA ASP A 283 12.30 -5.80 -12.58
C ASP A 283 11.47 -6.12 -13.83
N CYS A 284 10.25 -6.61 -13.61
CA CYS A 284 9.28 -6.89 -14.65
C CYS A 284 7.86 -6.51 -14.22
N THR A 285 6.95 -6.46 -15.17
CA THR A 285 5.53 -6.13 -14.93
C THR A 285 4.64 -7.17 -15.58
N LEU A 286 3.76 -7.80 -14.80
CA LEU A 286 2.69 -8.69 -15.26
C LEU A 286 1.36 -7.93 -15.32
N VAL A 287 0.75 -7.93 -16.49
CA VAL A 287 -0.63 -7.44 -16.72
C VAL A 287 -1.57 -8.65 -16.80
N VAL A 288 -2.38 -8.86 -15.77
CA VAL A 288 -3.26 -10.05 -15.70
C VAL A 288 -4.52 -9.88 -16.53
N GLN A 289 -5.18 -8.75 -16.41
CA GLN A 289 -6.38 -8.42 -17.19
C GLN A 289 -6.46 -6.92 -17.42
N ALA A 290 -6.59 -6.52 -18.68
CA ALA A 290 -6.78 -5.13 -19.05
C ALA A 290 -7.64 -5.00 -20.32
N GLY A 291 -8.74 -4.24 -20.23
CA GLY A 291 -9.44 -3.77 -21.45
C GLY A 291 -8.64 -2.64 -22.12
N ALA A 292 -9.00 -2.29 -23.34
CA ALA A 292 -8.26 -1.32 -24.16
C ALA A 292 -8.01 0.06 -23.53
N SER A 293 -8.89 0.52 -22.64
CA SER A 293 -8.77 1.80 -21.91
C SER A 293 -8.33 1.65 -20.46
N SER A 294 -7.80 0.49 -20.07
CA SER A 294 -7.43 0.19 -18.69
C SER A 294 -6.26 1.06 -18.20
N GLY A 295 -6.40 1.59 -16.97
CA GLY A 295 -5.29 2.31 -16.31
C GLY A 295 -4.07 1.44 -16.01
N ALA A 296 -4.22 0.10 -15.99
CA ALA A 296 -3.11 -0.82 -15.81
C ALA A 296 -2.11 -0.77 -16.96
N LEU A 297 -2.59 -0.47 -18.20
CA LEU A 297 -1.72 -0.30 -19.39
C LEU A 297 -0.72 0.86 -19.22
N LYS A 298 -1.06 1.88 -18.42
CA LYS A 298 -0.11 2.95 -18.11
C LYS A 298 1.10 2.47 -17.30
N THR A 299 0.95 1.38 -16.55
CA THR A 299 2.08 0.76 -15.85
C THR A 299 2.96 -0.02 -16.81
N SER A 300 2.36 -0.77 -17.78
CA SER A 300 3.12 -1.45 -18.82
C SER A 300 3.81 -0.47 -19.78
N ASP A 301 3.13 0.63 -20.17
CA ASP A 301 3.75 1.70 -20.98
C ASP A 301 5.04 2.20 -20.29
N LYS A 302 4.96 2.49 -18.98
CA LYS A 302 6.13 2.93 -18.22
C LYS A 302 7.21 1.84 -18.09
N ALA A 303 6.84 0.58 -17.95
CA ALA A 303 7.80 -0.53 -17.94
C ALA A 303 8.54 -0.63 -19.27
N PHE A 304 7.86 -0.50 -20.41
CA PHE A 304 8.50 -0.45 -21.74
C PHE A 304 9.44 0.75 -21.90
N GLU A 305 9.03 1.95 -21.46
CA GLU A 305 9.91 3.15 -21.47
C GLU A 305 11.20 2.91 -20.68
N LEU A 306 11.11 2.17 -19.57
CA LEU A 306 12.25 1.80 -18.72
C LEU A 306 13.02 0.56 -19.25
N LYS A 307 12.63 0.03 -20.43
CA LYS A 307 13.21 -1.18 -21.04
C LYS A 307 13.12 -2.41 -20.12
N ARG A 308 12.07 -2.49 -19.29
CA ARG A 308 11.81 -3.61 -18.40
C ARG A 308 10.89 -4.61 -19.07
N LYS A 309 11.04 -5.88 -18.68
CA LYS A 309 10.21 -6.96 -19.23
C LYS A 309 8.75 -6.75 -18.85
N VAL A 310 7.86 -6.96 -19.84
CA VAL A 310 6.42 -6.97 -19.63
C VAL A 310 5.87 -8.35 -19.98
N PHE A 311 5.06 -8.87 -19.09
CA PHE A 311 4.32 -10.11 -19.22
C PHE A 311 2.82 -9.82 -19.23
N PHE A 312 2.06 -10.72 -19.84
CA PHE A 312 0.60 -10.67 -19.79
C PHE A 312 0.01 -12.09 -19.74
N ILE A 313 -1.22 -12.20 -19.20
CA ILE A 313 -2.00 -13.42 -19.31
C ILE A 313 -2.79 -13.36 -20.62
N GLU A 314 -2.53 -14.33 -21.51
CA GLU A 314 -3.24 -14.43 -22.79
C GLU A 314 -4.58 -15.12 -22.57
N GLU A 315 -5.66 -14.43 -22.94
CA GLU A 315 -7.02 -14.91 -22.82
C GLU A 315 -7.76 -14.77 -24.18
N CYS A 316 -8.99 -15.22 -24.22
CA CYS A 316 -9.79 -15.20 -25.45
C CYS A 316 -9.75 -13.82 -26.12
N LYS A 317 -9.25 -13.77 -27.35
CA LYS A 317 -9.07 -12.55 -28.13
C LYS A 317 -10.37 -11.79 -28.43
N TYR A 318 -11.52 -12.45 -28.29
CA TYR A 318 -12.85 -11.84 -28.48
C TYR A 318 -13.44 -11.28 -27.20
N ASP A 319 -12.78 -11.44 -26.06
CA ASP A 319 -13.23 -10.86 -24.81
C ASP A 319 -12.63 -9.46 -24.66
N GLU A 320 -13.48 -8.43 -24.80
CA GLU A 320 -13.09 -7.03 -24.67
C GLU A 320 -12.41 -6.68 -23.33
N ARG A 321 -12.68 -7.48 -22.28
CA ARG A 321 -12.06 -7.30 -20.96
C ARG A 321 -10.54 -7.55 -20.99
N PHE A 322 -10.04 -8.28 -22.02
CA PHE A 322 -8.64 -8.61 -22.23
C PHE A 322 -8.04 -7.93 -23.47
N ALA A 323 -8.82 -7.14 -24.21
CA ALA A 323 -8.35 -6.51 -25.44
C ALA A 323 -7.04 -5.72 -25.26
N GLY A 324 -6.88 -5.00 -24.13
CA GLY A 324 -5.67 -4.25 -23.84
C GLY A 324 -4.49 -5.12 -23.43
N SER A 325 -4.71 -6.17 -22.58
CA SER A 325 -3.63 -7.09 -22.20
C SER A 325 -3.14 -7.90 -23.42
N ASN A 326 -4.05 -8.39 -24.26
CA ASN A 326 -3.69 -9.13 -25.47
C ASN A 326 -2.91 -8.26 -26.50
N ALA A 327 -3.24 -6.97 -26.59
CA ALA A 327 -2.53 -6.02 -27.48
C ALA A 327 -1.08 -5.76 -27.05
N LEU A 328 -0.69 -6.05 -25.81
CA LEU A 328 0.69 -5.92 -25.34
C LEU A 328 1.65 -6.84 -26.07
N LYS A 329 1.17 -7.95 -26.65
CA LYS A 329 1.95 -8.87 -27.47
C LYS A 329 2.61 -8.15 -28.66
N GLU A 330 1.88 -7.26 -29.32
CA GLU A 330 2.37 -6.46 -30.45
C GLU A 330 3.46 -5.46 -30.03
N GLN A 331 3.50 -5.09 -28.75
CA GLN A 331 4.52 -4.21 -28.17
C GLN A 331 5.74 -4.98 -27.64
N GLY A 332 5.77 -6.31 -27.79
CA GLY A 332 6.87 -7.17 -27.34
C GLY A 332 6.71 -7.75 -25.93
N ALA A 333 5.49 -7.67 -25.34
CA ALA A 333 5.21 -8.41 -24.12
C ALA A 333 5.13 -9.91 -24.39
N GLU A 334 5.45 -10.72 -23.37
CA GLU A 334 5.43 -12.17 -23.43
C GLU A 334 4.25 -12.73 -22.65
N ALA A 335 3.57 -13.72 -23.25
CA ALA A 335 2.48 -14.40 -22.59
C ALA A 335 3.03 -15.38 -21.55
N VAL A 336 2.39 -15.41 -20.37
CA VAL A 336 2.72 -16.35 -19.29
C VAL A 336 1.46 -17.04 -18.78
N ILE A 337 1.63 -18.25 -18.28
CA ILE A 337 0.56 -19.07 -17.71
C ILE A 337 0.69 -19.15 -16.20
N SER A 338 1.91 -19.09 -15.68
CA SER A 338 2.22 -19.29 -14.28
C SER A 338 3.40 -18.46 -13.79
N HIS A 339 3.65 -18.46 -12.49
CA HIS A 339 4.85 -17.89 -11.89
C HIS A 339 6.15 -18.53 -12.39
N ALA A 340 6.10 -19.80 -12.84
CA ALA A 340 7.27 -20.52 -13.32
C ALA A 340 7.87 -19.83 -14.55
N ASP A 341 7.03 -19.32 -15.46
CA ASP A 341 7.48 -18.62 -16.66
C ASP A 341 8.25 -17.33 -16.33
N ILE A 342 7.81 -16.61 -15.29
CA ILE A 342 8.49 -15.42 -14.78
C ILE A 342 9.80 -15.78 -14.09
N LEU A 343 9.83 -16.88 -13.32
CA LEU A 343 11.05 -17.37 -12.69
C LEU A 343 12.07 -17.84 -13.73
N ASP A 344 11.63 -18.53 -14.80
CA ASP A 344 12.48 -18.93 -15.93
C ASP A 344 13.12 -17.71 -16.59
N TRP A 345 12.35 -16.63 -16.79
CA TRP A 345 12.90 -15.38 -17.30
C TRP A 345 13.93 -14.77 -16.35
N TYR A 346 13.69 -14.76 -15.05
CA TYR A 346 14.67 -14.28 -14.07
C TYR A 346 15.99 -15.04 -14.19
N GLU A 347 15.93 -16.38 -14.20
CA GLU A 347 17.12 -17.22 -14.33
C GLU A 347 17.87 -16.99 -15.66
N GLN A 348 17.16 -16.91 -16.79
CA GLN A 348 17.74 -16.61 -18.11
C GLN A 348 18.36 -15.22 -18.18
N SER A 349 17.86 -14.27 -17.38
CA SER A 349 18.39 -12.91 -17.27
C SER A 349 19.58 -12.80 -16.29
N GLY A 350 20.08 -13.94 -15.78
CA GLY A 350 21.22 -14.01 -14.87
C GLY A 350 20.90 -13.81 -13.40
N TYR A 351 19.61 -13.82 -13.04
CA TYR A 351 19.18 -13.76 -11.64
C TYR A 351 19.27 -15.16 -10.99
N VAL A 352 19.62 -15.21 -9.71
CA VAL A 352 19.79 -16.48 -8.97
C VAL A 352 18.59 -16.72 -8.07
N ILE A 353 17.76 -17.70 -8.39
CA ILE A 353 16.69 -18.19 -7.52
C ILE A 353 17.26 -19.29 -6.61
N LYS A 354 17.52 -18.97 -5.34
CA LYS A 354 18.25 -19.84 -4.40
C LYS A 354 17.61 -21.18 -4.14
N ASN A 355 16.27 -21.23 -4.04
CA ASN A 355 15.51 -22.44 -3.75
C ASN A 355 14.23 -22.42 -4.57
N ARG A 356 14.29 -22.89 -5.82
CA ARG A 356 13.12 -22.89 -6.69
C ARG A 356 12.07 -23.87 -6.17
N ILE A 357 11.01 -23.33 -5.56
CA ILE A 357 9.85 -24.08 -5.11
C ILE A 357 8.85 -24.16 -6.26
N ARG A 358 8.57 -25.36 -6.74
CA ARG A 358 7.46 -25.59 -7.68
C ARG A 358 6.15 -25.47 -6.91
N PHE A 359 5.34 -24.49 -7.29
CA PHE A 359 4.00 -24.35 -6.77
C PHE A 359 3.06 -25.34 -7.49
N GLU A 360 2.97 -26.56 -6.99
CA GLU A 360 1.87 -27.44 -7.32
C GLU A 360 0.66 -26.99 -6.53
N LYS A 361 -0.26 -26.23 -7.18
CA LYS A 361 -1.51 -25.72 -6.60
C LYS A 361 -1.47 -25.58 -5.09
N TYR A 362 -1.13 -24.39 -4.60
CA TYR A 362 -1.35 -24.07 -3.20
C TYR A 362 -2.86 -24.20 -2.94
N ILE A 363 -3.26 -25.31 -2.38
CA ILE A 363 -4.48 -25.39 -1.60
C ILE A 363 -4.07 -24.69 -0.30
N PRO A 364 -4.65 -23.50 0.04
CA PRO A 364 -4.38 -22.90 1.33
C PRO A 364 -4.63 -24.03 2.34
N THR A 365 -3.57 -24.47 3.02
CA THR A 365 -3.77 -25.13 4.28
C THR A 365 -4.37 -24.03 5.13
N GLU A 366 -5.71 -23.99 5.17
CA GLU A 366 -6.40 -23.32 6.25
C GLU A 366 -5.58 -23.65 7.48
N LYS A 367 -4.97 -22.65 8.10
CA LYS A 367 -4.50 -22.81 9.46
C LYS A 367 -5.73 -23.39 10.15
N LYS A 368 -5.66 -24.65 10.48
CA LYS A 368 -6.59 -25.32 11.35
C LYS A 368 -6.44 -24.71 12.74
N GLU A 369 -6.90 -23.52 12.94
CA GLU A 369 -7.78 -23.24 14.03
C GLU A 369 -9.16 -23.66 13.53
N GLU A 370 -9.43 -24.95 13.65
CA GLU A 370 -10.77 -25.48 13.66
C GLU A 370 -11.47 -24.87 14.87
N GLU A 371 -11.94 -23.63 14.75
CA GLU A 371 -13.24 -23.35 15.32
C GLU A 371 -14.20 -24.23 14.53
N LYS A 372 -14.62 -25.31 15.19
CA LYS A 372 -15.70 -26.17 14.71
C LYS A 372 -16.92 -25.27 14.51
N ILE A 373 -17.11 -24.79 13.28
CA ILE A 373 -18.40 -24.19 12.89
C ILE A 373 -19.41 -25.32 13.10
N PRO A 374 -20.37 -25.17 14.00
CA PRO A 374 -21.37 -26.19 14.26
C PRO A 374 -22.02 -26.59 12.92
N ALA A 375 -22.33 -27.86 12.74
CA ALA A 375 -22.93 -28.35 11.51
C ALA A 375 -24.19 -27.58 11.10
N LYS A 376 -24.84 -26.89 12.03
CA LYS A 376 -25.98 -26.02 11.84
C LYS A 376 -25.63 -24.76 11.01
N GLU A 377 -24.47 -24.12 11.25
CA GLU A 377 -24.07 -22.89 10.50
C GLU A 377 -23.67 -23.18 9.03
N LYS A 378 -23.16 -24.39 8.72
CA LYS A 378 -22.87 -24.77 7.33
C LYS A 378 -24.14 -24.94 6.51
N VAL A 379 -25.21 -25.49 7.12
CA VAL A 379 -26.50 -25.66 6.47
C VAL A 379 -27.18 -24.30 6.27
N ASP A 380 -27.02 -23.39 7.23
CA ASP A 380 -27.58 -22.02 7.14
C ASP A 380 -26.92 -21.22 6.02
N MET A 381 -25.58 -21.30 5.85
CA MET A 381 -24.87 -20.62 4.76
C MET A 381 -25.19 -21.15 3.35
N GLU A 382 -25.52 -22.42 3.23
CA GLU A 382 -25.91 -23.02 1.95
C GLU A 382 -27.36 -22.68 1.61
N ASN A 383 -28.25 -22.64 2.60
CA ASN A 383 -29.62 -22.18 2.47
C ASN A 383 -29.69 -20.67 2.14
N ASP A 384 -28.83 -19.84 2.75
CA ASP A 384 -28.76 -18.41 2.47
C ASP A 384 -28.37 -18.11 1.02
N LYS A 385 -27.48 -18.89 0.42
CA LYS A 385 -27.13 -18.76 -1.01
C LYS A 385 -28.30 -19.10 -1.92
N ILE A 386 -29.04 -20.16 -1.61
CA ILE A 386 -30.21 -20.56 -2.39
C ILE A 386 -31.32 -19.49 -2.28
N LEU A 387 -31.51 -18.93 -1.09
CA LEU A 387 -32.47 -17.87 -0.85
C LEU A 387 -32.09 -16.56 -1.56
N GLN A 388 -30.80 -16.23 -1.62
CA GLN A 388 -30.30 -15.04 -2.31
C GLN A 388 -30.53 -15.10 -3.83
N GLU A 389 -30.59 -16.29 -4.43
CA GLU A 389 -30.91 -16.50 -5.84
C GLU A 389 -32.42 -16.47 -6.12
N GLN A 390 -33.26 -16.74 -5.12
CA GLN A 390 -34.71 -16.86 -5.24
C GLN A 390 -35.49 -15.59 -4.82
N LEU A 391 -34.87 -14.74 -3.98
CA LEU A 391 -35.50 -13.55 -3.42
C LEU A 391 -35.02 -12.27 -4.11
N THR A 392 -35.89 -11.24 -4.16
CA THR A 392 -35.41 -9.91 -4.55
C THR A 392 -34.48 -9.35 -3.47
N GLU A 393 -33.60 -8.39 -3.82
CA GLU A 393 -32.67 -7.76 -2.87
C GLU A 393 -33.38 -7.22 -1.62
N ASN A 394 -34.50 -6.56 -1.79
CA ASN A 394 -35.33 -6.03 -0.69
C ASN A 394 -35.92 -7.15 0.17
N THR A 395 -36.41 -8.22 -0.44
CA THR A 395 -37.03 -9.35 0.25
C THR A 395 -35.97 -10.15 1.04
N PHE A 396 -34.79 -10.31 0.49
CA PHE A 396 -33.66 -10.93 1.16
C PHE A 396 -33.19 -10.10 2.39
N MET A 397 -33.10 -8.77 2.27
CA MET A 397 -32.78 -7.87 3.40
C MET A 397 -33.82 -8.00 4.52
N VAL A 398 -35.13 -7.99 4.18
CA VAL A 398 -36.22 -8.14 5.16
C VAL A 398 -36.15 -9.49 5.84
N TYR A 399 -35.92 -10.59 5.11
CA TYR A 399 -35.77 -11.93 5.67
C TYR A 399 -34.66 -12.02 6.75
N HIS A 400 -33.51 -11.38 6.52
CA HIS A 400 -32.41 -11.38 7.47
C HIS A 400 -32.61 -10.51 8.71
N THR A 401 -33.61 -9.62 8.71
CA THR A 401 -33.97 -8.86 9.92
C THR A 401 -34.97 -9.60 10.82
N ILE A 402 -35.58 -10.69 10.34
CA ILE A 402 -36.52 -11.51 11.08
C ILE A 402 -35.81 -12.70 11.71
N SER A 403 -36.05 -12.95 12.98
CA SER A 403 -35.53 -14.08 13.75
C SER A 403 -36.63 -14.97 14.30
N ASP A 404 -36.29 -15.86 15.21
CA ASP A 404 -37.26 -16.67 16.01
C ASP A 404 -38.01 -15.82 17.04
N VAL A 405 -37.61 -14.57 17.28
CA VAL A 405 -38.28 -13.61 18.13
C VAL A 405 -39.16 -12.71 17.26
N PRO A 406 -40.43 -12.46 17.63
CA PRO A 406 -41.33 -11.62 16.83
C PRO A 406 -40.78 -10.21 16.64
N VAL A 407 -40.74 -9.74 15.38
CA VAL A 407 -40.29 -8.41 14.98
C VAL A 407 -41.43 -7.72 14.22
N ASP A 408 -41.78 -6.48 14.59
CA ASP A 408 -42.82 -5.76 13.90
C ASP A 408 -42.35 -5.07 12.60
N SER A 409 -43.28 -4.64 11.76
CA SER A 409 -43.01 -4.03 10.45
C SER A 409 -42.28 -2.70 10.54
N ASP A 410 -42.46 -1.94 11.61
CA ASP A 410 -41.82 -0.63 11.78
C ASP A 410 -40.38 -0.79 12.20
N ASP A 411 -40.06 -1.77 13.06
CA ASP A 411 -38.71 -2.16 13.42
C ASP A 411 -37.91 -2.69 12.21
N ILE A 412 -38.58 -3.49 11.34
CA ILE A 412 -37.99 -3.97 10.09
C ILE A 412 -37.68 -2.79 9.15
N SER A 413 -38.61 -1.84 9.02
CA SER A 413 -38.43 -0.63 8.23
C SER A 413 -37.23 0.20 8.71
N ASN A 414 -37.14 0.39 10.03
CA ASN A 414 -36.03 1.11 10.66
C ASN A 414 -34.65 0.42 10.47
N LYS A 415 -34.60 -0.90 10.55
CA LYS A 415 -33.35 -1.67 10.41
C LYS A 415 -32.89 -1.78 8.96
N THR A 416 -33.80 -1.91 8.01
CA THR A 416 -33.51 -2.07 6.58
C THR A 416 -33.36 -0.75 5.83
N GLY A 417 -33.93 0.34 6.36
CA GLY A 417 -34.05 1.62 5.66
C GLY A 417 -35.08 1.62 4.52
N LEU A 418 -35.86 0.54 4.37
CA LEU A 418 -36.90 0.41 3.33
C LEU A 418 -38.17 1.14 3.74
N SER A 419 -38.91 1.67 2.75
CA SER A 419 -40.22 2.25 3.03
C SER A 419 -41.23 1.19 3.52
N ALA A 420 -42.19 1.57 4.33
CA ALA A 420 -43.23 0.68 4.85
C ALA A 420 -43.93 -0.11 3.75
N GLN A 421 -44.10 0.46 2.54
CA GLN A 421 -44.69 -0.21 1.39
C GLN A 421 -43.81 -1.35 0.87
N HIS A 422 -42.47 -1.15 0.78
CA HIS A 422 -41.54 -2.18 0.35
C HIS A 422 -41.38 -3.29 1.39
N VAL A 423 -41.36 -2.94 2.67
CA VAL A 423 -41.36 -3.92 3.77
C VAL A 423 -42.59 -4.79 3.74
N LYS A 424 -43.78 -4.20 3.55
CA LYS A 424 -45.05 -4.94 3.50
C LYS A 424 -45.12 -5.89 2.29
N ALA A 425 -44.63 -5.46 1.13
CA ALA A 425 -44.56 -6.30 -0.06
C ALA A 425 -43.63 -7.50 0.17
N ALA A 426 -42.41 -7.26 0.73
CA ALA A 426 -41.47 -8.30 1.06
C ALA A 426 -41.98 -9.30 2.10
N LEU A 427 -42.66 -8.82 3.15
CA LEU A 427 -43.27 -9.69 4.16
C LEU A 427 -44.35 -10.59 3.55
N THR A 428 -45.19 -10.05 2.65
CA THR A 428 -46.20 -10.83 1.94
C THR A 428 -45.55 -11.93 1.07
N GLU A 429 -44.51 -11.59 0.34
CA GLU A 429 -43.74 -12.55 -0.48
C GLU A 429 -43.16 -13.68 0.38
N LEU A 430 -42.48 -13.33 1.49
CA LEU A 430 -41.91 -14.30 2.42
C LEU A 430 -42.93 -15.20 3.12
N GLU A 431 -44.16 -14.67 3.43
CA GLU A 431 -45.27 -15.47 3.97
C GLU A 431 -45.81 -16.46 2.93
N ILE A 432 -45.98 -16.03 1.67
CA ILE A 432 -46.43 -16.90 0.57
C ILE A 432 -45.40 -18.02 0.32
N MET A 433 -44.11 -17.72 0.40
CA MET A 433 -43.04 -18.71 0.29
C MET A 433 -42.91 -19.60 1.54
N GLY A 434 -43.64 -19.30 2.61
CA GLY A 434 -43.63 -20.08 3.84
C GLY A 434 -42.37 -19.92 4.69
N LEU A 435 -41.55 -18.93 4.41
CA LEU A 435 -40.27 -18.65 5.09
C LEU A 435 -40.44 -17.92 6.43
N ILE A 436 -41.55 -17.18 6.57
CA ILE A 436 -41.91 -16.48 7.80
C ILE A 436 -43.37 -16.76 8.17
N LYS A 437 -43.76 -16.37 9.37
CA LYS A 437 -45.13 -16.47 9.87
C LYS A 437 -45.47 -15.23 10.68
N GLY A 438 -46.61 -14.60 10.35
CA GLY A 438 -47.21 -13.57 11.18
C GLY A 438 -47.73 -14.15 12.50
N THR A 439 -47.48 -13.47 13.60
CA THR A 439 -47.99 -13.77 14.95
C THR A 439 -48.99 -12.71 15.35
N ALA A 440 -50.18 -13.13 15.83
CA ALA A 440 -51.27 -12.24 16.14
C ALA A 440 -50.85 -11.14 17.13
N GLY A 441 -50.74 -9.89 16.64
CA GLY A 441 -50.41 -8.70 17.44
C GLY A 441 -48.96 -8.56 17.91
N GLN A 442 -48.03 -9.43 17.47
CA GLN A 442 -46.63 -9.42 17.93
C GLN A 442 -45.59 -9.30 16.81
N GLY A 443 -45.99 -9.22 15.53
CA GLY A 443 -45.09 -9.12 14.37
C GLY A 443 -44.83 -10.44 13.66
N TYR A 444 -43.61 -10.59 13.04
CA TYR A 444 -43.26 -11.72 12.17
C TYR A 444 -42.09 -12.51 12.77
N ILE A 445 -42.12 -13.84 12.60
CA ILE A 445 -41.03 -14.75 13.00
C ILE A 445 -40.60 -15.60 11.80
N ARG A 446 -39.35 -16.03 11.80
CA ARG A 446 -38.79 -16.99 10.84
C ARG A 446 -39.34 -18.39 11.16
N LYS A 447 -39.61 -19.18 10.11
CA LYS A 447 -40.06 -20.59 10.27
C LYS A 447 -38.92 -21.56 10.26
#